data_b3c0267d4ceeb78655a83511e6c9450f
#
_entry.id   b3c0267d4ceeb78655a83511e6c9450f
#
_cell.length_a   1.000
_cell.length_b   1.000
_cell.length_c   1.000
_cell.angle_alpha   90.00
_cell.angle_beta   90.00
_cell.angle_gamma   90.00
#
_symmetry.space_group_name_H-M   'P 1'
#
loop_
_entity.id
_entity.type
_entity.pdbx_description
1 polymer ?
#
loop_
_entity_poly.entity_id
_entity_poly.type
_entity_poly.pdbx_seq_one_letter_code
_entity_poly.pdbx_strand_id
1 'polypeptide(L)'
;MTFRQFAFNNIFRNKRTYAAHFLSSAFSIMIFFTYALLLFHPDLQGELKSTSATISAFGTLGFSVSQGLIFVFSFFFILYSVSSFLKTRKKEFGILMMQGMSMRQLKKLLLIENMLIGLGSICIGIFIGLIFSKLVLLISASVLMINNGLPFYIPVRAV
;
A
#
# COMPACT_ATOMS: atom_id res chain seq x y z
N MET A 1 -22.40 25.17 2.51
CA MET A 1 -21.71 23.86 2.45
C MET A 1 -20.22 24.13 2.46
N THR A 2 -19.52 23.53 3.43
CA THR A 2 -18.05 23.66 3.49
C THR A 2 -17.42 22.82 2.37
N PHE A 3 -16.33 23.29 1.79
CA PHE A 3 -15.63 22.62 0.69
C PHE A 3 -15.24 21.15 1.01
N ARG A 4 -14.96 20.86 2.29
CA ARG A 4 -14.70 19.51 2.82
C ARG A 4 -15.94 18.60 2.79
N GLN A 5 -17.12 19.13 3.12
CA GLN A 5 -18.39 18.39 3.05
C GLN A 5 -18.75 18.03 1.60
N PHE A 6 -18.45 18.93 0.67
CA PHE A 6 -18.66 18.68 -0.76
C PHE A 6 -17.75 17.53 -1.27
N ALA A 7 -16.47 17.55 -0.89
CA ALA A 7 -15.54 16.48 -1.22
C ALA A 7 -16.00 15.12 -0.66
N PHE A 8 -16.42 15.08 0.59
CA PHE A 8 -16.91 13.88 1.24
C PHE A 8 -18.18 13.32 0.58
N ASN A 9 -19.17 14.16 0.32
CA ASN A 9 -20.40 13.75 -0.37
C ASN A 9 -20.12 13.25 -1.81
N ASN A 10 -19.14 13.83 -2.49
CA ASN A 10 -18.76 13.41 -3.84
C ASN A 10 -18.17 12.00 -3.86
N ILE A 11 -17.37 11.63 -2.87
CA ILE A 11 -16.83 10.28 -2.70
C ILE A 11 -17.98 9.27 -2.57
N PHE A 12 -18.98 9.55 -1.73
CA PHE A 12 -20.10 8.64 -1.53
C PHE A 12 -21.04 8.52 -2.72
N ARG A 13 -21.14 9.55 -3.56
CA ARG A 13 -21.99 9.53 -4.75
C ARG A 13 -21.39 8.67 -5.87
N ASN A 14 -20.09 8.69 -6.06
CA ASN A 14 -19.39 7.98 -7.13
C ASN A 14 -18.62 6.76 -6.62
N LYS A 15 -19.21 5.97 -5.74
CA LYS A 15 -18.59 4.85 -5.01
C LYS A 15 -17.72 3.93 -5.87
N ARG A 16 -18.17 3.59 -7.09
CA ARG A 16 -17.48 2.62 -7.96
C ARG A 16 -16.09 3.11 -8.39
N THR A 17 -15.96 4.37 -8.78
CA THR A 17 -14.68 4.94 -9.24
C THR A 17 -13.72 5.14 -8.06
N TYR A 18 -14.24 5.63 -6.94
CA TYR A 18 -13.42 5.81 -5.73
C TYR A 18 -13.00 4.47 -5.10
N ALA A 19 -13.89 3.48 -5.11
CA ALA A 19 -13.58 2.14 -4.60
C ALA A 19 -12.47 1.47 -5.40
N ALA A 20 -12.45 1.59 -6.72
CA ALA A 20 -11.38 1.03 -7.54
C ALA A 20 -10.01 1.64 -7.20
N HIS A 21 -9.95 2.98 -7.07
CA HIS A 21 -8.71 3.66 -6.68
C HIS A 21 -8.29 3.33 -5.24
N PHE A 22 -9.24 3.29 -4.32
CA PHE A 22 -9.03 2.89 -2.93
C PHE A 22 -8.48 1.47 -2.82
N LEU A 23 -9.09 0.51 -3.53
CA LEU A 23 -8.68 -0.89 -3.52
C LEU A 23 -7.26 -1.07 -4.07
N SER A 24 -6.94 -0.42 -5.21
CA SER A 24 -5.60 -0.48 -5.78
C SER A 24 -4.55 0.10 -4.84
N SER A 25 -4.83 1.22 -4.20
CA SER A 25 -3.91 1.84 -3.24
C SER A 25 -3.74 0.99 -1.99
N ALA A 26 -4.83 0.46 -1.42
CA ALA A 26 -4.79 -0.43 -0.25
C ALA A 26 -4.02 -1.72 -0.56
N PHE A 27 -4.20 -2.30 -1.74
CA PHE A 27 -3.49 -3.49 -2.17
C PHE A 27 -1.98 -3.26 -2.32
N SER A 28 -1.58 -2.13 -2.91
CA SER A 28 -0.16 -1.75 -3.01
C SER A 28 0.49 -1.59 -1.64
N ILE A 29 -0.20 -0.92 -0.72
CA ILE A 29 0.27 -0.72 0.66
C ILE A 29 0.36 -2.06 1.40
N MET A 30 -0.63 -2.94 1.23
CA MET A 30 -0.64 -4.28 1.81
C MET A 30 0.59 -5.09 1.39
N ILE A 31 0.89 -5.12 0.10
CA ILE A 31 2.06 -5.85 -0.43
C ILE A 31 3.35 -5.28 0.15
N PHE A 32 3.52 -3.96 0.07
CA PHE A 32 4.72 -3.29 0.58
C PHE A 32 4.91 -3.55 2.08
N PHE A 33 3.84 -3.41 2.86
CA PHE A 33 3.87 -3.59 4.31
C PHE A 33 4.14 -5.05 4.70
N THR A 34 3.49 -6.02 4.04
CA THR A 34 3.74 -7.45 4.27
C THR A 34 5.20 -7.81 4.00
N TYR A 35 5.75 -7.31 2.90
CA TYR A 35 7.15 -7.55 2.58
C TYR A 35 8.11 -6.87 3.57
N ALA A 36 7.81 -5.66 3.99
CA ALA A 36 8.60 -4.96 5.02
C ALA A 36 8.61 -5.73 6.35
N LEU A 37 7.48 -6.27 6.77
CA LEU A 37 7.40 -7.11 7.97
C LEU A 37 8.29 -8.36 7.86
N LEU A 38 8.25 -9.06 6.71
CA LEU A 38 9.09 -10.24 6.47
C LEU A 38 10.57 -9.89 6.48
N LEU A 39 10.95 -8.77 5.87
CA LEU A 39 12.34 -8.31 5.81
C LEU A 39 12.92 -8.04 7.21
N PHE A 40 12.13 -7.46 8.11
CA PHE A 40 12.56 -7.12 9.47
C PHE A 40 12.30 -8.23 10.50
N HIS A 41 11.85 -9.41 10.07
CA HIS A 41 11.59 -10.52 10.98
C HIS A 41 12.91 -11.13 11.49
N PRO A 42 13.16 -11.15 12.82
CA PRO A 42 14.45 -11.56 13.37
C PRO A 42 14.78 -13.02 13.11
N ASP A 43 13.80 -13.92 13.15
CA ASP A 43 14.02 -15.35 12.98
C ASP A 43 14.40 -15.69 11.53
N LEU A 44 13.77 -15.02 10.53
CA LEU A 44 14.14 -15.19 9.13
C LEU A 44 15.56 -14.68 8.84
N GLN A 45 15.97 -13.60 9.50
CA GLN A 45 17.35 -13.10 9.40
C GLN A 45 18.33 -14.01 10.14
N GLY A 46 17.92 -14.63 11.25
CA GLY A 46 18.73 -15.55 12.03
C GLY A 46 19.04 -16.83 11.26
N GLU A 47 18.07 -17.45 10.63
CA GLU A 47 18.26 -18.65 9.81
C GLU A 47 19.09 -18.40 8.57
N LEU A 48 18.93 -17.26 7.90
CA LEU A 48 19.79 -16.87 6.78
C LEU A 48 21.26 -16.71 7.20
N LYS A 49 21.54 -16.31 8.43
CA LYS A 49 22.88 -16.17 8.98
C LYS A 49 23.48 -17.47 9.50
N SER A 50 22.66 -18.45 9.88
CA SER A 50 23.13 -19.75 10.37
C SER A 50 23.57 -20.71 9.29
N THR A 51 23.20 -20.46 8.04
CA THR A 51 23.63 -21.20 6.85
C THR A 51 25.00 -20.68 6.38
N SER A 52 25.72 -21.43 5.55
CA SER A 52 27.07 -21.05 5.09
C SER A 52 27.15 -19.58 4.63
N ALA A 53 28.28 -18.91 4.89
CA ALA A 53 28.48 -17.48 4.63
C ALA A 53 28.11 -17.03 3.20
N THR A 54 28.28 -17.92 2.23
CA THR A 54 27.91 -17.67 0.83
C THR A 54 26.38 -17.61 0.64
N ILE A 55 25.64 -18.55 1.22
CA ILE A 55 24.17 -18.60 1.10
C ILE A 55 23.54 -17.40 1.82
N SER A 56 24.07 -17.02 2.98
CA SER A 56 23.60 -15.83 3.71
C SER A 56 23.84 -14.53 2.94
N ALA A 57 24.97 -14.39 2.26
CA ALA A 57 25.27 -13.23 1.42
C ALA A 57 24.30 -13.11 0.23
N PHE A 58 24.05 -14.22 -0.49
CA PHE A 58 23.06 -14.24 -1.58
C PHE A 58 21.64 -13.98 -1.09
N GLY A 59 21.25 -14.51 0.08
CA GLY A 59 19.97 -14.26 0.70
C GLY A 59 19.75 -12.78 1.03
N THR A 60 20.70 -12.14 1.68
CA THR A 60 20.61 -10.72 2.05
C THR A 60 20.61 -9.80 0.80
N LEU A 61 21.41 -10.09 -0.19
CA LEU A 61 21.39 -9.37 -1.48
C LEU A 61 20.04 -9.55 -2.19
N GLY A 62 19.51 -10.78 -2.26
CA GLY A 62 18.21 -11.06 -2.85
C GLY A 62 17.08 -10.30 -2.17
N PHE A 63 17.05 -10.26 -0.84
CA PHE A 63 16.07 -9.49 -0.07
C PHE A 63 16.20 -7.98 -0.32
N SER A 64 17.41 -7.44 -0.34
CA SER A 64 17.65 -6.02 -0.58
C SER A 64 17.21 -5.58 -1.99
N VAL A 65 17.55 -6.38 -3.02
CA VAL A 65 17.13 -6.11 -4.40
C VAL A 65 15.61 -6.20 -4.53
N SER A 66 14.99 -7.24 -3.96
CA SER A 66 13.53 -7.40 -3.98
C SER A 66 12.81 -6.23 -3.30
N GLN A 67 13.33 -5.74 -2.17
CA GLN A 67 12.80 -4.56 -1.49
C GLN A 67 12.83 -3.32 -2.41
N GLY A 68 13.94 -3.09 -3.08
CA GLY A 68 14.08 -1.98 -4.03
C GLY A 68 13.08 -2.09 -5.19
N LEU A 69 12.93 -3.29 -5.74
CA LEU A 69 11.97 -3.55 -6.82
C LEU A 69 10.52 -3.33 -6.36
N ILE A 70 10.13 -3.86 -5.20
CA ILE A 70 8.77 -3.68 -4.67
C ILE A 70 8.48 -2.19 -4.42
N PHE A 71 9.46 -1.44 -3.88
CA PHE A 71 9.31 0.00 -3.68
C PHE A 71 9.05 0.73 -5.01
N VAL A 72 9.87 0.46 -6.02
CA VAL A 72 9.74 1.08 -7.35
C VAL A 72 8.41 0.71 -7.99
N PHE A 73 8.04 -0.57 -8.01
CA PHE A 73 6.76 -1.01 -8.56
C PHE A 73 5.56 -0.41 -7.83
N SER A 74 5.57 -0.38 -6.50
CA SER A 74 4.50 0.22 -5.69
C SER A 74 4.36 1.70 -5.98
N PHE A 75 5.46 2.43 -6.13
CA PHE A 75 5.45 3.85 -6.49
C PHE A 75 4.79 4.08 -7.86
N PHE A 76 5.24 3.38 -8.89
CA PHE A 76 4.65 3.50 -10.23
C PHE A 76 3.19 3.04 -10.26
N PHE A 77 2.84 2.00 -9.51
CA PHE A 77 1.47 1.51 -9.43
C PHE A 77 0.53 2.55 -8.81
N ILE A 78 0.96 3.22 -7.73
CA ILE A 78 0.18 4.32 -7.11
C ILE A 78 0.04 5.49 -8.09
N LEU A 79 1.11 5.90 -8.77
CA LEU A 79 1.05 6.95 -9.79
C LEU A 79 0.08 6.60 -10.92
N TYR A 80 0.12 5.37 -11.41
CA TYR A 80 -0.81 4.87 -12.42
C TYR A 80 -2.26 4.89 -11.92
N SER A 81 -2.50 4.44 -10.69
CA SER A 81 -3.82 4.43 -10.07
C SER A 81 -4.41 5.84 -9.97
N VAL A 82 -3.62 6.82 -9.48
CA VAL A 82 -4.03 8.23 -9.41
C VAL A 82 -4.31 8.78 -10.81
N SER A 83 -3.43 8.52 -11.77
CA SER A 83 -3.61 8.98 -13.16
C SER A 83 -4.88 8.40 -13.81
N SER A 84 -5.13 7.12 -13.62
CA SER A 84 -6.33 6.44 -14.11
C SER A 84 -7.60 7.01 -13.48
N PHE A 85 -7.58 7.23 -12.17
CA PHE A 85 -8.67 7.87 -11.44
C PHE A 85 -8.99 9.28 -12.00
N LEU A 86 -7.97 10.11 -12.22
CA LEU A 86 -8.15 11.45 -12.80
C LEU A 86 -8.71 11.41 -14.23
N LYS A 87 -8.24 10.45 -15.05
CA LYS A 87 -8.73 10.27 -16.42
C LYS A 87 -10.22 9.90 -16.46
N THR A 88 -10.67 9.04 -15.55
CA THR A 88 -12.07 8.60 -15.48
C THR A 88 -13.02 9.77 -15.14
N ARG A 89 -12.52 10.76 -14.38
CA ARG A 89 -13.31 11.90 -13.89
C ARG A 89 -13.20 13.17 -14.72
N LYS A 90 -12.51 13.15 -15.86
CA LYS A 90 -12.32 14.34 -16.72
C LYS A 90 -13.61 15.05 -17.07
N LYS A 91 -14.70 14.32 -17.34
CA LYS A 91 -16.01 14.90 -17.67
C LYS A 91 -16.60 15.68 -16.49
N GLU A 92 -16.49 15.14 -15.27
CA GLU A 92 -16.95 15.82 -14.04
C GLU A 92 -16.17 17.13 -13.82
N PHE A 93 -14.86 17.12 -14.05
CA PHE A 93 -14.02 18.31 -13.92
C PHE A 93 -14.41 19.39 -14.93
N GLY A 94 -14.72 18.99 -16.16
CA GLY A 94 -15.20 19.91 -17.18
C GLY A 94 -16.51 20.60 -16.76
N ILE A 95 -17.46 19.85 -16.23
CA ILE A 95 -18.74 20.38 -15.73
C ILE A 95 -18.53 21.36 -14.57
N LEU A 96 -17.68 21.02 -13.60
CA LEU A 96 -17.37 21.90 -12.46
C LEU A 96 -16.72 23.21 -12.91
N MET A 97 -15.85 23.16 -13.92
CA MET A 97 -15.25 24.36 -14.50
C MET A 97 -16.27 25.22 -15.26
N MET A 98 -17.21 24.62 -15.97
CA MET A 98 -18.31 25.37 -16.62
C MET A 98 -19.25 26.02 -15.61
N GLN A 99 -19.36 25.47 -14.39
CA GLN A 99 -20.11 26.07 -13.28
C GLN A 99 -19.34 27.21 -12.57
N GLY A 100 -18.17 27.60 -13.09
CA GLY A 100 -17.40 28.74 -12.56
C GLY A 100 -16.33 28.35 -11.51
N MET A 101 -16.03 27.07 -11.33
CA MET A 101 -14.95 26.64 -10.44
C MET A 101 -13.58 26.99 -11.02
N SER A 102 -12.74 27.69 -10.26
CA SER A 102 -11.38 28.00 -10.69
C SER A 102 -10.47 26.77 -10.68
N MET A 103 -9.41 26.77 -11.53
CA MET A 103 -8.40 25.70 -11.55
C MET A 103 -7.74 25.45 -10.19
N ARG A 104 -7.55 26.51 -9.39
CA ARG A 104 -6.97 26.39 -8.04
C ARG A 104 -7.92 25.63 -7.09
N GLN A 105 -9.21 25.94 -7.17
CA GLN A 105 -10.24 25.26 -6.37
C GLN A 105 -10.37 23.79 -6.79
N LEU A 106 -10.33 23.48 -8.09
CA LEU A 106 -10.37 22.11 -8.58
C LEU A 106 -9.16 21.29 -8.08
N LYS A 107 -7.94 21.84 -8.18
CA LYS A 107 -6.73 21.18 -7.67
C LYS A 107 -6.83 20.92 -6.16
N LYS A 108 -7.34 21.87 -5.38
CA LYS A 108 -7.53 21.73 -3.93
C LYS A 108 -8.55 20.64 -3.61
N LEU A 109 -9.65 20.56 -4.38
CA LEU A 109 -10.66 19.51 -4.24
C LEU A 109 -10.04 18.13 -4.45
N LEU A 110 -9.32 17.95 -5.57
CA LEU A 110 -8.66 16.70 -5.91
C LEU A 110 -7.63 16.27 -4.86
N LEU A 111 -6.88 17.24 -4.33
CA LEU A 111 -5.89 16.96 -3.29
C LEU A 111 -6.56 16.45 -2.02
N ILE A 112 -7.66 17.08 -1.58
CA ILE A 112 -8.40 16.66 -0.39
C ILE A 112 -9.02 15.27 -0.60
N GLU A 113 -9.63 15.02 -1.77
CA GLU A 113 -10.19 13.70 -2.10
C GLU A 113 -9.13 12.61 -2.09
N ASN A 114 -7.98 12.83 -2.76
CA ASN A 114 -6.89 11.86 -2.78
C ASN A 114 -6.26 11.65 -1.39
N MET A 115 -6.15 12.69 -0.57
CA MET A 115 -5.68 12.55 0.82
C MET A 115 -6.61 11.70 1.66
N LEU A 116 -7.93 11.91 1.57
CA LEU A 116 -8.91 11.11 2.30
C LEU A 116 -8.86 9.63 1.89
N ILE A 117 -8.79 9.36 0.58
CA ILE A 117 -8.68 7.99 0.06
C ILE A 117 -7.34 7.37 0.48
N GLY A 118 -6.24 8.11 0.36
CA GLY A 118 -4.91 7.65 0.72
C GLY A 118 -4.80 7.26 2.18
N LEU A 119 -5.28 8.11 3.09
CA LEU A 119 -5.29 7.80 4.54
C LEU A 119 -6.15 6.56 4.85
N GLY A 120 -7.34 6.47 4.26
CA GLY A 120 -8.18 5.27 4.41
C GLY A 120 -7.50 4.01 3.85
N SER A 121 -6.83 4.11 2.71
CA SER A 121 -6.09 3.00 2.09
C SER A 121 -4.91 2.55 2.94
N ILE A 122 -4.20 3.48 3.60
CA ILE A 122 -3.10 3.15 4.52
C ILE A 122 -3.63 2.33 5.70
N CYS A 123 -4.69 2.80 6.36
CA CYS A 123 -5.25 2.09 7.51
C CYS A 123 -5.70 0.67 7.14
N ILE A 124 -6.45 0.52 6.05
CA ILE A 124 -6.95 -0.79 5.61
C ILE A 124 -5.82 -1.66 5.04
N GLY A 125 -4.89 -1.08 4.28
CA GLY A 125 -3.73 -1.79 3.73
C GLY A 125 -2.83 -2.37 4.82
N ILE A 126 -2.56 -1.62 5.89
CA ILE A 126 -1.80 -2.10 7.05
C ILE A 126 -2.58 -3.20 7.77
N PHE A 127 -3.87 -3.02 8.01
CA PHE A 127 -4.68 -4.01 8.71
C PHE A 127 -4.72 -5.35 7.97
N ILE A 128 -4.98 -5.32 6.66
CA ILE A 128 -4.97 -6.52 5.81
C ILE A 128 -3.55 -7.08 5.71
N GLY A 129 -2.53 -6.24 5.60
CA GLY A 129 -1.12 -6.62 5.56
C GLY A 129 -0.67 -7.39 6.81
N LEU A 130 -1.15 -7.00 8.00
CA LEU A 130 -0.90 -7.74 9.24
C LEU A 130 -1.48 -9.16 9.19
N ILE A 131 -2.69 -9.33 8.66
CA ILE A 131 -3.34 -10.64 8.50
C ILE A 131 -2.55 -11.48 7.50
N PHE A 132 -2.20 -10.92 6.35
CA PHE A 132 -1.43 -11.60 5.31
C PHE A 132 -0.02 -11.98 5.78
N SER A 133 0.65 -11.12 6.52
CA SER A 133 1.98 -11.39 7.06
C SER A 133 1.96 -12.61 8.00
N LYS A 134 0.92 -12.73 8.84
CA LYS A 134 0.74 -13.91 9.70
C LYS A 134 0.54 -15.18 8.88
N LEU A 135 -0.23 -15.12 7.80
CA LEU A 135 -0.45 -16.25 6.90
C LEU A 135 0.85 -16.68 6.21
N VAL A 136 1.63 -15.73 5.71
CA VAL A 136 2.93 -16.00 5.07
C VAL A 136 3.91 -16.61 6.07
N LEU A 137 3.97 -16.10 7.31
CA LEU A 137 4.82 -16.67 8.36
C LEU A 137 4.42 -18.11 8.72
N LEU A 138 3.13 -18.42 8.76
CA LEU A 138 2.66 -19.79 8.98
C LEU A 138 3.08 -20.74 7.86
N ILE A 139 2.96 -20.29 6.61
CA ILE A 139 3.38 -21.07 5.44
C ILE A 139 4.90 -21.26 5.44
N SER A 140 5.68 -20.20 5.71
CA SER A 140 7.13 -20.31 5.77
C SER A 140 7.62 -21.23 6.89
N ALA A 141 6.99 -21.20 8.06
CA ALA A 141 7.29 -22.12 9.16
C ALA A 141 7.04 -23.58 8.77
N SER A 142 5.96 -23.87 8.05
CA SER A 142 5.65 -25.23 7.59
C SER A 142 6.62 -25.72 6.52
N VAL A 143 7.08 -24.85 5.64
CA VAL A 143 8.05 -25.17 4.57
C VAL A 143 9.46 -25.41 5.15
N LEU A 144 9.86 -24.61 6.14
CA LEU A 144 11.17 -24.71 6.79
C LEU A 144 11.21 -25.81 7.88
N MET A 145 10.11 -26.58 8.09
CA MET A 145 10.00 -27.62 9.13
C MET A 145 10.34 -27.13 10.55
N ILE A 146 10.09 -25.87 10.84
CA ILE A 146 10.32 -25.29 12.17
C ILE A 146 9.17 -25.72 13.08
N ASN A 147 9.46 -26.65 14.03
CA ASN A 147 8.45 -27.27 14.90
C ASN A 147 7.73 -26.29 15.87
N ASN A 148 8.26 -25.10 16.08
CA ASN A 148 7.73 -24.13 17.05
C ASN A 148 7.07 -22.89 16.44
N GLY A 149 6.63 -22.91 15.21
CA GLY A 149 5.96 -21.76 14.56
C GLY A 149 6.68 -20.41 14.77
N LEU A 150 6.83 -19.62 13.76
CA LEU A 150 7.45 -18.29 13.89
C LEU A 150 6.55 -17.37 14.74
N PRO A 151 7.06 -16.76 15.84
CA PRO A 151 6.29 -15.84 16.66
C PRO A 151 5.87 -14.61 15.86
N PHE A 152 4.67 -14.08 16.15
CA PHE A 152 4.21 -12.85 15.54
C PHE A 152 5.01 -11.65 16.06
N TYR A 153 5.85 -11.09 15.21
CA TYR A 153 6.69 -9.94 15.54
C TYR A 153 6.30 -8.73 14.67
N ILE A 154 5.98 -7.62 15.33
CA ILE A 154 5.75 -6.34 14.65
C ILE A 154 6.99 -5.46 14.89
N PRO A 155 7.92 -5.36 13.93
CA PRO A 155 9.05 -4.45 14.09
C PRO A 155 8.57 -3.00 14.00
N VAL A 156 8.81 -2.23 15.05
CA VAL A 156 8.47 -0.80 15.11
C VAL A 156 9.07 0.00 13.93
N ARG A 157 10.12 -0.55 13.31
CA ARG A 157 10.77 0.04 12.13
C ARG A 157 10.02 -0.19 10.80
N ALA A 158 9.00 -1.05 10.78
CA ALA A 158 8.20 -1.35 9.59
C ALA A 158 6.90 -0.54 9.52
N VAL A 159 6.52 0.12 10.62
CA VAL A 159 5.36 1.01 10.76
C VAL A 159 5.82 2.46 10.67
#